data_af33a2db9796477147f94279bee4df7a
#
_entry.id   af33a2db9796477147f94279bee4df7a
#
_cell.length_a   1.000
_cell.length_b   1.000
_cell.length_c   1.000
_cell.angle_alpha   90.00
_cell.angle_beta   90.00
_cell.angle_gamma   90.00
#
_symmetry.space_group_name_H-M   'P 1'
#
loop_
_entity.id
_entity.type
_entity.pdbx_description
1 polymer ?
#
loop_
_entity_poly.entity_id
_entity_poly.type
_entity_poly.pdbx_seq_one_letter_code
_entity_poly.pdbx_strand_id
1 'polypeptide(L)'
;MIRLTFLIFTLFFLSNCSISETSRIWNDKEKVENQKNIKKLFAKEKKITTEFNPELKLDLSKIIINENIIDNQNNFGAQNYSGLNNKIGTYKFSKLEDVSHLNYKPVFLNDGLIFFDKKGTITRYDTNNKVIWKKNHYLKSEKKLSPKLYFTLDDQNLLIADSIAKYYSINIESGELNWSNNGYYSFNSEVKRARNKFFVIDYKNTLTSFNTNDGSELWNFQTEDSFVMSDSNNSLIIIEDLVIFSNSIGDITAIDIATGLIAWQLPTQSNNIINESYNFKASKLVSDGRSIFFSNNKNEFYSID
;
A
#
# COMPACT_ATOMS: atom_id res chain seq x y z
N MET A 1 -9.39 -28.98 -62.06
CA MET A 1 -10.67 -29.00 -61.34
C MET A 1 -10.53 -28.63 -59.85
N ILE A 2 -9.62 -29.18 -59.11
CA ILE A 2 -9.46 -28.93 -57.63
C ILE A 2 -9.21 -27.41 -57.27
N ARG A 3 -8.48 -26.69 -58.11
CA ARG A 3 -8.20 -25.26 -57.86
C ARG A 3 -9.44 -24.35 -58.06
N LEU A 4 -10.35 -24.74 -58.95
CA LEU A 4 -11.57 -23.97 -59.19
C LEU A 4 -12.62 -24.20 -58.10
N THR A 5 -12.69 -25.41 -57.57
CA THR A 5 -13.58 -25.74 -56.44
C THR A 5 -13.13 -25.07 -55.14
N PHE A 6 -11.83 -24.88 -54.92
CA PHE A 6 -11.32 -24.19 -53.75
C PHE A 6 -11.60 -22.67 -53.84
N LEU A 7 -11.56 -22.08 -55.02
CA LEU A 7 -11.86 -20.68 -55.24
C LEU A 7 -13.36 -20.38 -55.05
N ILE A 8 -14.24 -21.29 -55.47
CA ILE A 8 -15.68 -21.18 -55.24
C ILE A 8 -16.02 -21.35 -53.76
N PHE A 9 -15.30 -22.23 -53.04
CA PHE A 9 -15.53 -22.43 -51.63
C PHE A 9 -15.09 -21.22 -50.75
N THR A 10 -13.99 -20.53 -51.15
CA THR A 10 -13.56 -19.29 -50.49
C THR A 10 -14.49 -18.11 -50.75
N LEU A 11 -15.14 -18.04 -51.92
CA LEU A 11 -16.13 -17.00 -52.20
C LEU A 11 -17.41 -17.16 -51.39
N PHE A 12 -17.79 -18.38 -51.03
CA PHE A 12 -18.96 -18.65 -50.18
C PHE A 12 -18.76 -18.20 -48.72
N PHE A 13 -17.52 -18.15 -48.20
CA PHE A 13 -17.24 -17.66 -46.86
C PHE A 13 -17.21 -16.13 -46.77
N LEU A 14 -17.03 -15.43 -47.86
CA LEU A 14 -16.99 -13.97 -47.90
C LEU A 14 -18.38 -13.30 -48.03
N SER A 15 -19.42 -14.08 -48.37
CA SER A 15 -20.77 -13.55 -48.58
C SER A 15 -21.66 -13.57 -47.33
N ASN A 16 -21.18 -14.11 -46.18
CA ASN A 16 -21.97 -14.20 -44.94
C ASN A 16 -21.71 -13.08 -43.93
N CYS A 17 -20.96 -12.04 -44.28
CA CYS A 17 -20.95 -10.81 -43.50
C CYS A 17 -22.07 -9.88 -44.02
N SER A 18 -23.29 -10.20 -43.71
CA SER A 18 -24.40 -9.25 -43.83
C SER A 18 -24.22 -8.18 -42.74
N ILE A 19 -23.60 -7.08 -43.14
CA ILE A 19 -23.65 -5.83 -42.35
C ILE A 19 -25.06 -5.28 -42.60
N SER A 20 -26.04 -5.77 -41.85
CA SER A 20 -27.39 -5.20 -41.86
C SER A 20 -27.37 -3.94 -41.00
N GLU A 21 -28.09 -2.90 -41.47
CA GLU A 21 -28.32 -1.64 -40.73
C GLU A 21 -28.97 -1.87 -39.33
N THR A 22 -29.40 -3.09 -39.03
CA THR A 22 -29.96 -3.52 -37.74
C THR A 22 -28.93 -4.16 -36.78
N SER A 23 -27.63 -4.23 -37.17
CA SER A 23 -26.63 -4.74 -36.23
C SER A 23 -26.43 -3.73 -35.12
N ARG A 24 -26.55 -4.17 -33.87
CA ARG A 24 -26.41 -3.37 -32.63
C ARG A 24 -25.07 -2.61 -32.52
N ILE A 25 -24.10 -2.89 -33.38
CA ILE A 25 -22.77 -2.28 -33.38
C ILE A 25 -22.76 -0.88 -34.00
N TRP A 26 -23.78 -0.55 -34.84
CA TRP A 26 -23.84 0.70 -35.59
C TRP A 26 -25.06 1.57 -35.27
N ASN A 27 -25.84 1.22 -34.25
CA ASN A 27 -27.04 1.98 -33.90
C ASN A 27 -26.74 3.04 -32.83
N ASP A 28 -25.98 4.06 -33.20
CA ASP A 28 -25.72 5.23 -32.36
C ASP A 28 -27.00 6.05 -32.07
N LYS A 29 -28.05 5.88 -32.86
CA LYS A 29 -29.31 6.61 -32.66
C LYS A 29 -30.12 6.07 -31.50
N GLU A 30 -30.14 4.75 -31.25
CA GLU A 30 -30.83 4.19 -30.07
C GLU A 30 -30.09 4.52 -28.76
N LYS A 31 -28.78 4.65 -28.79
CA LYS A 31 -28.01 5.08 -27.61
C LYS A 31 -28.33 6.51 -27.20
N VAL A 32 -28.60 7.39 -28.16
CA VAL A 32 -28.89 8.81 -27.90
C VAL A 32 -30.31 8.99 -27.36
N GLU A 33 -31.29 8.20 -27.80
CA GLU A 33 -32.65 8.25 -27.26
C GLU A 33 -32.77 7.63 -25.88
N ASN A 34 -32.08 6.51 -25.63
CA ASN A 34 -32.06 5.91 -24.29
C ASN A 34 -31.31 6.77 -23.25
N GLN A 35 -30.33 7.55 -23.66
CA GLN A 35 -29.67 8.51 -22.76
C GLN A 35 -30.55 9.71 -22.39
N LYS A 36 -31.50 10.09 -23.23
CA LYS A 36 -32.44 11.19 -22.90
C LYS A 36 -33.49 10.80 -21.87
N ASN A 37 -33.77 9.51 -21.70
CA ASN A 37 -34.78 9.02 -20.76
C ASN A 37 -34.20 8.54 -19.41
N ILE A 38 -32.87 8.54 -19.26
CA ILE A 38 -32.25 8.30 -17.97
C ILE A 38 -32.41 9.59 -17.14
N LYS A 39 -33.47 9.70 -16.39
CA LYS A 39 -33.55 10.69 -15.30
C LYS A 39 -32.39 10.39 -14.36
N LYS A 40 -31.42 11.31 -14.31
CA LYS A 40 -30.37 11.30 -13.27
C LYS A 40 -31.04 11.36 -11.89
N LEU A 41 -31.28 10.21 -11.27
CA LEU A 41 -31.93 10.09 -9.96
C LEU A 41 -31.05 10.66 -8.82
N PHE A 42 -29.76 10.91 -9.09
CA PHE A 42 -28.80 11.38 -8.11
C PHE A 42 -27.87 12.49 -8.65
N ALA A 43 -28.38 13.40 -9.47
CA ALA A 43 -27.62 14.56 -9.86
C ALA A 43 -27.93 15.78 -8.97
N LYS A 44 -27.66 15.70 -7.69
CA LYS A 44 -27.16 16.87 -7.00
C LYS A 44 -25.65 16.94 -7.32
N GLU A 45 -25.30 17.71 -8.34
CA GLU A 45 -23.94 18.19 -8.44
C GLU A 45 -23.64 18.86 -7.09
N LYS A 46 -22.82 18.21 -6.27
CA LYS A 46 -22.13 18.90 -5.19
C LYS A 46 -21.34 19.99 -5.91
N LYS A 47 -21.80 21.23 -5.85
CA LYS A 47 -20.94 22.37 -6.13
C LYS A 47 -19.72 22.19 -5.25
N ILE A 48 -18.61 21.76 -5.83
CA ILE A 48 -17.32 21.87 -5.19
C ILE A 48 -17.12 23.36 -5.05
N THR A 49 -17.31 23.87 -3.84
CA THR A 49 -16.91 25.23 -3.52
C THR A 49 -15.41 25.26 -3.63
N THR A 50 -14.90 25.77 -4.73
CA THR A 50 -13.45 25.94 -4.98
C THR A 50 -12.86 27.08 -4.18
N GLU A 51 -13.64 27.72 -3.33
CA GLU A 51 -13.18 28.83 -2.52
C GLU A 51 -12.62 28.30 -1.19
N PHE A 52 -11.33 28.51 -1.00
CA PHE A 52 -10.74 28.40 0.32
C PHE A 52 -11.50 29.36 1.26
N ASN A 53 -11.83 28.87 2.45
CA ASN A 53 -12.40 29.72 3.46
C ASN A 53 -11.45 30.92 3.72
N PRO A 54 -11.79 32.16 3.29
CA PRO A 54 -10.89 33.31 3.45
C PRO A 54 -10.68 33.70 4.91
N GLU A 55 -11.52 33.18 5.82
CA GLU A 55 -11.43 33.40 7.26
C GLU A 55 -10.50 32.39 7.95
N LEU A 56 -10.02 31.37 7.21
CA LEU A 56 -9.08 30.38 7.75
C LEU A 56 -7.70 31.03 7.96
N LYS A 57 -7.43 31.47 9.18
CA LYS A 57 -6.09 31.91 9.59
C LYS A 57 -5.30 30.72 10.09
N LEU A 58 -4.35 30.27 9.31
CA LEU A 58 -3.37 29.29 9.75
C LEU A 58 -2.35 29.98 10.64
N ASP A 59 -2.44 29.77 11.95
CA ASP A 59 -1.41 30.20 12.89
C ASP A 59 -0.28 29.17 12.94
N LEU A 60 0.72 29.37 12.11
CA LEU A 60 1.91 28.51 12.05
C LEU A 60 2.90 28.80 13.20
N SER A 61 2.64 29.80 14.04
CA SER A 61 3.52 30.16 15.17
C SER A 61 3.36 29.22 16.37
N LYS A 62 2.26 28.48 16.45
CA LYS A 62 1.96 27.51 17.50
C LYS A 62 2.36 26.08 17.14
N ILE A 63 3.53 25.91 16.57
CA ILE A 63 4.08 24.56 16.39
C ILE A 63 4.58 24.11 17.76
N ILE A 64 3.82 23.24 18.41
CA ILE A 64 4.19 22.64 19.68
C ILE A 64 5.25 21.60 19.42
N ILE A 65 6.43 21.75 20.06
CA ILE A 65 7.46 20.72 20.08
C ILE A 65 6.94 19.62 21.03
N ASN A 66 6.39 18.56 20.50
CA ASN A 66 6.24 17.32 21.24
C ASN A 66 7.32 16.35 20.78
N GLU A 67 7.96 15.73 21.77
CA GLU A 67 8.99 14.72 21.59
C GLU A 67 8.57 13.66 20.58
N ASN A 68 9.48 13.30 19.70
CA ASN A 68 9.54 12.19 18.76
C ASN A 68 8.45 11.10 18.87
N ILE A 69 7.22 11.42 18.65
CA ILE A 69 6.21 10.40 18.40
C ILE A 69 6.15 10.23 16.88
N ILE A 70 7.07 9.44 16.35
CA ILE A 70 6.80 8.78 15.09
C ILE A 70 5.74 7.74 15.42
N ASP A 71 4.47 8.14 15.35
CA ASP A 71 3.41 7.17 15.49
C ASP A 71 3.39 6.30 14.23
N ASN A 72 4.03 5.14 14.34
CA ASN A 72 4.09 4.15 13.29
C ASN A 72 2.74 3.43 13.07
N GLN A 73 1.74 3.67 13.93
CA GLN A 73 0.47 2.94 13.88
C GLN A 73 -0.51 3.56 12.89
N ASN A 74 -0.69 4.87 12.92
CA ASN A 74 -1.74 5.57 12.18
C ASN A 74 -1.26 6.34 10.94
N ASN A 75 0.03 6.25 10.60
CA ASN A 75 0.66 6.99 9.51
C ASN A 75 0.58 8.53 9.64
N PHE A 76 0.17 9.03 10.77
CA PHE A 76 0.08 10.45 11.06
C PHE A 76 1.49 11.03 11.24
N GLY A 77 2.15 11.31 10.13
CA GLY A 77 3.54 11.76 10.12
C GLY A 77 3.76 13.23 10.47
N ALA A 78 2.85 13.88 11.19
CA ALA A 78 3.04 15.24 11.65
C ALA A 78 4.12 15.28 12.74
N GLN A 79 5.32 15.68 12.36
CA GLN A 79 6.34 16.06 13.33
C GLN A 79 6.08 17.50 13.75
N ASN A 80 5.68 17.69 14.98
CA ASN A 80 5.61 19.03 15.58
C ASN A 80 7.04 19.50 15.88
N TYR A 81 7.63 20.23 14.94
CA TYR A 81 8.96 20.77 15.08
C TYR A 81 8.96 22.28 14.84
N SER A 82 9.39 23.06 15.81
CA SER A 82 9.43 24.54 15.76
C SER A 82 10.86 25.09 15.78
N GLY A 83 11.86 24.30 15.44
CA GLY A 83 13.27 24.70 15.46
C GLY A 83 13.88 24.95 14.07
N LEU A 84 15.12 25.39 14.05
CA LEU A 84 15.93 25.48 12.84
C LEU A 84 16.43 24.08 12.46
N ASN A 85 16.28 23.71 11.18
CA ASN A 85 16.81 22.46 10.65
C ASN A 85 18.33 22.60 10.43
N ASN A 86 19.11 22.08 11.34
CA ASN A 86 20.56 21.96 11.18
C ASN A 86 20.93 20.56 10.70
N LYS A 87 21.80 20.49 9.68
CA LYS A 87 22.34 19.21 9.22
C LYS A 87 23.26 18.64 10.29
N ILE A 88 22.85 17.56 10.93
CA ILE A 88 23.64 16.87 11.96
C ILE A 88 24.67 15.93 11.33
N GLY A 89 24.33 15.28 10.22
CA GLY A 89 25.21 14.31 9.59
C GLY A 89 24.77 13.82 8.23
N THR A 90 25.56 12.92 7.67
CA THR A 90 25.24 12.23 6.41
C THR A 90 25.52 10.75 6.58
N TYR A 91 24.51 9.93 6.38
CA TYR A 91 24.61 8.48 6.43
C TYR A 91 24.89 7.94 5.02
N LYS A 92 25.80 6.97 4.90
CA LYS A 92 26.15 6.36 3.61
C LYS A 92 25.63 4.94 3.55
N PHE A 93 24.73 4.70 2.61
CA PHE A 93 24.29 3.35 2.25
C PHE A 93 24.93 2.95 0.92
N SER A 94 24.88 1.67 0.55
CA SER A 94 25.29 1.26 -0.79
C SER A 94 24.35 1.89 -1.82
N LYS A 95 24.84 2.04 -3.05
CA LYS A 95 24.12 2.70 -4.15
C LYS A 95 22.66 2.26 -4.21
N LEU A 96 21.74 3.17 -3.97
CA LEU A 96 20.32 3.03 -4.24
C LEU A 96 20.12 3.46 -5.70
N GLU A 97 20.08 2.50 -6.62
CA GLU A 97 20.01 2.78 -8.06
C GLU A 97 18.57 3.05 -8.52
N ASP A 98 17.58 2.78 -7.68
CA ASP A 98 16.18 2.84 -8.04
C ASP A 98 15.45 3.93 -7.24
N VAL A 99 14.73 4.80 -7.95
CA VAL A 99 13.88 5.86 -7.37
C VAL A 99 12.79 5.28 -6.46
N SER A 100 12.39 4.04 -6.68
CA SER A 100 11.42 3.33 -5.82
C SER A 100 11.86 3.24 -4.36
N HIS A 101 13.17 3.26 -4.09
CA HIS A 101 13.72 3.26 -2.73
C HIS A 101 13.51 4.56 -1.95
N LEU A 102 13.12 5.64 -2.60
CA LEU A 102 12.81 6.91 -1.93
C LEU A 102 11.59 6.82 -0.99
N ASN A 103 10.76 5.80 -1.18
CA ASN A 103 9.57 5.57 -0.35
C ASN A 103 9.86 4.76 0.92
N TYR A 104 11.08 4.24 1.08
CA TYR A 104 11.44 3.46 2.27
C TYR A 104 11.99 4.38 3.35
N LYS A 105 11.38 4.26 4.53
CA LYS A 105 11.75 5.08 5.68
C LYS A 105 12.83 4.36 6.50
N PRO A 106 13.90 5.06 6.92
CA PRO A 106 14.77 4.54 7.96
C PRO A 106 14.01 4.44 9.28
N VAL A 107 14.44 3.55 10.15
CA VAL A 107 13.98 3.48 11.53
C VAL A 107 14.87 4.37 12.35
N PHE A 108 14.30 5.40 12.96
CA PHE A 108 15.01 6.28 13.88
C PHE A 108 14.94 5.71 15.29
N LEU A 109 16.10 5.67 15.93
CA LEU A 109 16.27 5.29 17.33
C LEU A 109 16.73 6.53 18.11
N ASN A 110 16.62 6.50 19.44
CA ASN A 110 17.10 7.60 20.29
C ASN A 110 18.61 7.85 20.13
N ASP A 111 19.34 6.79 19.81
CA ASP A 111 20.82 6.78 19.71
C ASP A 111 21.34 6.59 18.28
N GLY A 112 20.49 6.70 17.25
CA GLY A 112 20.90 6.59 15.86
C GLY A 112 19.79 6.21 14.89
N LEU A 113 20.14 5.44 13.86
CA LEU A 113 19.18 4.95 12.87
C LEU A 113 19.55 3.58 12.30
N ILE A 114 18.53 2.88 11.81
CA ILE A 114 18.66 1.63 11.08
C ILE A 114 18.11 1.82 9.68
N PHE A 115 18.83 1.33 8.68
CA PHE A 115 18.36 1.27 7.30
C PHE A 115 18.96 0.07 6.57
N PHE A 116 18.56 -0.16 5.33
CA PHE A 116 19.03 -1.30 4.53
C PHE A 116 19.51 -0.87 3.15
N ASP A 117 20.35 -1.71 2.53
CA ASP A 117 20.80 -1.56 1.15
C ASP A 117 20.01 -2.46 0.19
N LYS A 118 20.23 -2.30 -1.12
CA LYS A 118 19.55 -3.08 -2.19
C LYS A 118 19.78 -4.60 -2.10
N LYS A 119 20.71 -5.08 -1.31
CA LYS A 119 20.95 -6.51 -1.08
C LYS A 119 20.31 -7.00 0.23
N GLY A 120 19.52 -6.15 0.87
CA GLY A 120 18.92 -6.43 2.16
C GLY A 120 19.92 -6.43 3.31
N THR A 121 21.09 -5.77 3.16
CA THR A 121 22.02 -5.61 4.26
C THR A 121 21.53 -4.50 5.17
N ILE A 122 21.25 -4.84 6.42
CA ILE A 122 20.80 -3.90 7.44
C ILE A 122 22.02 -3.30 8.12
N THR A 123 22.00 -2.00 8.33
CA THR A 123 23.08 -1.26 8.99
C THR A 123 22.49 -0.37 10.07
N ARG A 124 23.03 -0.49 11.29
CA ARG A 124 22.76 0.42 12.40
C ARG A 124 23.90 1.44 12.53
N TYR A 125 23.52 2.69 12.66
CA TYR A 125 24.40 3.82 12.88
C TYR A 125 24.10 4.47 14.22
N ASP A 126 25.12 4.99 14.86
CA ASP A 126 24.99 5.89 16.00
C ASP A 126 24.68 7.35 15.57
N THR A 127 24.48 8.23 16.52
CA THR A 127 24.26 9.67 16.30
C THR A 127 25.46 10.38 15.66
N ASN A 128 26.65 9.80 15.75
CA ASN A 128 27.89 10.32 15.14
C ASN A 128 28.14 9.77 13.73
N ASN A 129 27.15 9.11 13.13
CA ASN A 129 27.21 8.46 11.81
C ASN A 129 28.22 7.29 11.73
N LYS A 130 28.61 6.72 12.86
CA LYS A 130 29.46 5.54 12.92
C LYS A 130 28.62 4.28 12.85
N VAL A 131 29.08 3.31 12.08
CA VAL A 131 28.43 1.99 12.01
C VAL A 131 28.64 1.25 13.33
N ILE A 132 27.54 0.89 13.98
CA ILE A 132 27.54 0.03 15.17
C ILE A 132 27.65 -1.42 14.72
N TRP A 133 26.73 -1.84 13.84
CA TRP A 133 26.80 -3.15 13.21
C TRP A 133 26.24 -3.12 11.78
N LYS A 134 26.60 -4.16 11.01
CA LYS A 134 26.13 -4.38 9.64
C LYS A 134 25.90 -5.88 9.45
N LYS A 135 24.68 -6.29 9.21
CA LYS A 135 24.26 -7.68 9.09
C LYS A 135 23.45 -7.92 7.83
N ASN A 136 23.52 -9.14 7.31
CA ASN A 136 22.73 -9.55 6.18
C ASN A 136 22.23 -10.97 6.39
N HIS A 137 20.92 -11.13 6.49
CA HIS A 137 20.24 -12.40 6.81
C HIS A 137 19.69 -13.12 5.57
N TYR A 138 20.22 -12.79 4.39
CA TYR A 138 19.82 -13.36 3.11
C TYR A 138 20.88 -14.29 2.54
N LEU A 139 20.41 -15.37 1.90
CA LEU A 139 21.25 -16.25 1.10
C LEU A 139 21.77 -15.52 -0.15
N LYS A 140 22.81 -16.05 -0.78
CA LYS A 140 23.43 -15.46 -1.99
C LYS A 140 22.42 -15.35 -3.15
N SER A 141 21.51 -16.29 -3.27
CA SER A 141 20.41 -16.26 -4.25
C SER A 141 19.39 -15.17 -3.96
N GLU A 142 18.98 -15.03 -2.70
CA GLU A 142 17.99 -14.03 -2.25
C GLU A 142 18.49 -12.59 -2.45
N LYS A 143 19.78 -12.34 -2.19
CA LYS A 143 20.41 -11.02 -2.42
C LYS A 143 20.33 -10.53 -3.87
N LYS A 144 20.25 -11.46 -4.83
CA LYS A 144 20.10 -11.11 -6.25
C LYS A 144 18.70 -10.58 -6.58
N LEU A 145 17.70 -10.91 -5.77
CA LEU A 145 16.31 -10.46 -5.94
C LEU A 145 16.09 -9.03 -5.44
N SER A 146 17.13 -8.41 -4.86
CA SER A 146 17.04 -7.03 -4.32
C SER A 146 15.84 -6.82 -3.38
N PRO A 147 15.80 -7.55 -2.24
CA PRO A 147 14.65 -7.51 -1.34
C PRO A 147 14.41 -6.11 -0.81
N LYS A 148 13.15 -5.69 -0.83
CA LYS A 148 12.66 -4.45 -0.23
C LYS A 148 12.17 -4.77 1.17
N LEU A 149 12.71 -4.08 2.18
CA LEU A 149 12.45 -4.38 3.58
C LEU A 149 11.47 -3.37 4.17
N TYR A 150 10.52 -3.86 4.92
CA TYR A 150 9.56 -3.10 5.70
C TYR A 150 9.81 -3.36 7.17
N PHE A 151 9.94 -2.31 7.96
CA PHE A 151 10.36 -2.38 9.36
C PHE A 151 9.27 -1.92 10.32
N THR A 152 9.22 -2.55 11.49
CA THR A 152 8.57 -2.01 12.68
C THR A 152 9.35 -2.37 13.93
N LEU A 153 9.28 -1.51 14.94
CA LEU A 153 9.95 -1.74 16.22
C LEU A 153 9.07 -2.57 17.15
N ASP A 154 9.71 -3.44 17.90
CA ASP A 154 9.12 -4.22 18.99
C ASP A 154 10.08 -4.24 20.19
N ASP A 155 9.98 -3.24 21.04
CA ASP A 155 10.87 -3.00 22.17
C ASP A 155 12.36 -3.05 21.77
N GLN A 156 13.07 -4.14 22.08
CA GLN A 156 14.48 -4.35 21.74
C GLN A 156 14.68 -5.06 20.40
N ASN A 157 13.61 -5.32 19.66
CA ASN A 157 13.64 -6.07 18.42
C ASN A 157 13.16 -5.24 17.24
N LEU A 158 13.71 -5.55 16.07
CA LEU A 158 13.24 -5.06 14.80
C LEU A 158 12.53 -6.21 14.08
N LEU A 159 11.25 -6.03 13.80
CA LEU A 159 10.46 -6.93 12.99
C LEU A 159 10.54 -6.49 11.52
N ILE A 160 10.83 -7.42 10.64
CA ILE A 160 11.05 -7.18 9.22
C ILE A 160 10.17 -8.12 8.42
N ALA A 161 9.50 -7.57 7.42
CA ALA A 161 8.90 -8.32 6.32
C ALA A 161 9.45 -7.79 5.00
N ASP A 162 9.47 -8.59 3.94
CA ASP A 162 10.09 -8.18 2.69
C ASP A 162 9.34 -8.56 1.42
N SER A 163 9.79 -8.02 0.30
CA SER A 163 9.21 -8.25 -1.03
C SER A 163 9.54 -9.62 -1.64
N ILE A 164 10.26 -10.48 -0.94
CA ILE A 164 10.55 -11.87 -1.37
C ILE A 164 9.92 -12.92 -0.47
N ALA A 165 8.89 -12.53 0.29
CA ALA A 165 8.10 -13.36 1.19
C ALA A 165 8.83 -13.82 2.46
N LYS A 166 9.95 -13.23 2.83
CA LYS A 166 10.64 -13.54 4.08
C LYS A 166 10.24 -12.56 5.17
N TYR A 167 10.05 -13.06 6.39
CA TYR A 167 9.83 -12.23 7.56
C TYR A 167 10.62 -12.78 8.74
N TYR A 168 11.13 -11.87 9.57
CA TYR A 168 12.07 -12.24 10.62
C TYR A 168 12.19 -11.14 11.67
N SER A 169 12.73 -11.51 12.80
CA SER A 169 13.06 -10.60 13.91
C SER A 169 14.55 -10.60 14.16
N ILE A 170 15.11 -9.42 14.40
CA ILE A 170 16.48 -9.25 14.85
C ILE A 170 16.53 -8.44 16.13
N ASN A 171 17.53 -8.69 16.95
CA ASN A 171 17.81 -7.85 18.09
C ASN A 171 18.43 -6.51 17.61
N ILE A 172 17.91 -5.38 18.08
CA ILE A 172 18.35 -4.04 17.66
C ILE A 172 19.81 -3.78 18.04
N GLU A 173 20.23 -4.22 19.22
CA GLU A 173 21.57 -3.93 19.75
C GLU A 173 22.67 -4.70 19.03
N SER A 174 22.43 -5.98 18.76
CA SER A 174 23.45 -6.87 18.17
C SER A 174 23.30 -7.11 16.67
N GLY A 175 22.10 -6.88 16.11
CA GLY A 175 21.75 -7.25 14.76
C GLY A 175 21.61 -8.76 14.53
N GLU A 176 21.63 -9.55 15.59
CA GLU A 176 21.51 -11.01 15.50
C GLU A 176 20.05 -11.44 15.29
N LEU A 177 19.90 -12.54 14.58
CA LEU A 177 18.59 -13.10 14.22
C LEU A 177 17.96 -13.78 15.45
N ASN A 178 16.74 -13.40 15.80
CA ASN A 178 15.95 -14.07 16.81
C ASN A 178 15.21 -15.26 16.19
N TRP A 179 14.48 -15.04 15.13
CA TRP A 179 13.76 -16.04 14.35
C TRP A 179 13.56 -15.59 12.91
N SER A 180 13.29 -16.52 11.97
CA SER A 180 13.04 -16.23 10.56
C SER A 180 12.11 -17.26 9.95
N ASN A 181 11.11 -16.78 9.25
CA ASN A 181 10.08 -17.57 8.56
C ASN A 181 9.87 -17.07 7.12
N ASN A 182 9.12 -17.82 6.33
CA ASN A 182 8.71 -17.44 4.98
C ASN A 182 7.20 -17.44 4.87
N GLY A 183 6.65 -16.41 4.23
CA GLY A 183 5.25 -16.35 3.84
C GLY A 183 5.01 -17.09 2.52
N TYR A 184 3.75 -17.22 2.15
CA TYR A 184 3.37 -17.85 0.88
C TYR A 184 3.58 -16.90 -0.31
N TYR A 185 3.36 -15.62 -0.11
CA TYR A 185 3.48 -14.58 -1.13
C TYR A 185 4.33 -13.42 -0.62
N SER A 186 4.93 -12.70 -1.57
CA SER A 186 5.71 -11.49 -1.31
C SER A 186 4.88 -10.44 -0.58
N PHE A 187 5.44 -9.82 0.44
CA PHE A 187 4.76 -8.76 1.16
C PHE A 187 4.82 -7.43 0.38
N ASN A 188 3.74 -6.67 0.46
CA ASN A 188 3.56 -5.41 -0.27
C ASN A 188 2.93 -4.32 0.61
N SER A 189 3.25 -4.27 1.88
CA SER A 189 2.77 -3.23 2.79
C SER A 189 3.82 -2.87 3.83
N GLU A 190 3.59 -1.76 4.51
CA GLU A 190 4.31 -1.49 5.76
C GLU A 190 3.95 -2.56 6.81
N VAL A 191 4.87 -2.83 7.72
CA VAL A 191 4.60 -3.67 8.90
C VAL A 191 4.09 -2.78 10.01
N LYS A 192 2.97 -3.14 10.62
CA LYS A 192 2.41 -2.48 11.80
C LYS A 192 2.38 -3.45 12.98
N ARG A 193 2.50 -2.91 14.18
CA ARG A 193 2.53 -3.71 15.40
C ARG A 193 1.49 -3.20 16.38
N ALA A 194 0.77 -4.11 17.02
CA ALA A 194 -0.04 -3.83 18.19
C ALA A 194 0.07 -4.97 19.21
N ARG A 195 0.37 -4.63 20.45
CA ARG A 195 0.58 -5.62 21.52
C ARG A 195 1.69 -6.62 21.14
N ASN A 196 1.39 -7.93 21.22
CA ASN A 196 2.28 -9.02 20.85
C ASN A 196 2.06 -9.53 19.42
N LYS A 197 1.45 -8.71 18.56
CA LYS A 197 1.14 -9.06 17.18
C LYS A 197 1.73 -8.05 16.21
N PHE A 198 2.13 -8.51 15.03
CA PHE A 198 2.41 -7.63 13.90
C PHE A 198 1.62 -8.06 12.66
N PHE A 199 1.40 -7.11 11.79
CA PHE A 199 0.50 -7.21 10.66
C PHE A 199 1.22 -6.78 9.40
N VAL A 200 0.98 -7.51 8.32
CA VAL A 200 1.51 -7.20 7.00
C VAL A 200 0.56 -7.75 5.93
N ILE A 201 0.54 -7.11 4.77
CA ILE A 201 -0.29 -7.51 3.62
C ILE A 201 0.63 -7.99 2.51
N ASP A 202 0.25 -9.07 1.85
CA ASP A 202 0.93 -9.59 0.68
C ASP A 202 0.32 -9.11 -0.64
N TYR A 203 0.93 -9.50 -1.77
CA TYR A 203 0.45 -9.16 -3.11
C TYR A 203 -0.89 -9.82 -3.48
N LYS A 204 -1.38 -10.77 -2.69
CA LYS A 204 -2.69 -11.41 -2.84
C LYS A 204 -3.77 -10.74 -2.01
N ASN A 205 -3.50 -9.55 -1.49
CA ASN A 205 -4.37 -8.83 -0.57
C ASN A 205 -4.73 -9.62 0.69
N THR A 206 -3.83 -10.51 1.12
CA THR A 206 -3.98 -11.22 2.39
C THR A 206 -3.31 -10.42 3.50
N LEU A 207 -4.11 -9.94 4.43
CA LEU A 207 -3.63 -9.42 5.70
C LEU A 207 -3.34 -10.59 6.63
N THR A 208 -2.12 -10.70 7.11
CA THR A 208 -1.73 -11.73 8.07
C THR A 208 -1.28 -11.11 9.38
N SER A 209 -1.72 -11.71 10.47
CA SER A 209 -1.30 -11.42 11.83
C SER A 209 -0.33 -12.48 12.31
N PHE A 210 0.83 -12.06 12.78
CA PHE A 210 1.86 -12.92 13.31
C PHE A 210 2.17 -12.58 14.77
N ASN A 211 2.62 -13.57 15.54
CA ASN A 211 3.15 -13.36 16.87
C ASN A 211 4.55 -12.73 16.81
N THR A 212 4.80 -11.69 17.62
CA THR A 212 6.11 -11.00 17.62
C THR A 212 7.25 -11.86 18.16
N ASN A 213 6.96 -12.83 19.06
CA ASN A 213 7.98 -13.60 19.76
C ASN A 213 8.65 -14.67 18.86
N ASP A 214 7.87 -15.33 18.00
CA ASP A 214 8.32 -16.50 17.23
C ASP A 214 7.94 -16.44 15.74
N GLY A 215 7.15 -15.42 15.34
CA GLY A 215 6.67 -15.27 13.99
C GLY A 215 5.61 -16.29 13.57
N SER A 216 5.00 -17.01 14.51
CA SER A 216 3.89 -17.92 14.17
C SER A 216 2.69 -17.15 13.67
N GLU A 217 2.03 -17.66 12.65
CA GLU A 217 0.78 -17.11 12.13
C GLU A 217 -0.35 -17.31 13.15
N LEU A 218 -1.06 -16.24 13.47
CA LEU A 218 -2.18 -16.27 14.39
C LEU A 218 -3.52 -16.34 13.66
N TRP A 219 -3.67 -15.53 12.61
CA TRP A 219 -4.81 -15.54 11.71
C TRP A 219 -4.45 -14.80 10.41
N ASN A 220 -5.18 -15.06 9.36
CA ASN A 220 -5.11 -14.31 8.12
C ASN A 220 -6.51 -13.98 7.60
N PHE A 221 -6.59 -12.95 6.78
CA PHE A 221 -7.79 -12.51 6.12
C PHE A 221 -7.49 -12.06 4.69
N GLN A 222 -8.08 -12.72 3.72
CA GLN A 222 -7.90 -12.41 2.31
C GLN A 222 -9.12 -11.64 1.79
N THR A 223 -8.87 -10.49 1.17
CA THR A 223 -9.89 -9.77 0.38
C THR A 223 -9.86 -10.24 -1.08
N GLU A 224 -10.76 -9.68 -1.88
CA GLU A 224 -10.74 -9.93 -3.32
C GLU A 224 -9.37 -9.57 -3.93
N ASP A 225 -8.94 -10.44 -4.83
CA ASP A 225 -7.67 -10.33 -5.52
C ASP A 225 -7.83 -9.48 -6.80
N SER A 226 -6.87 -8.61 -7.06
CA SER A 226 -6.79 -7.92 -8.35
C SER A 226 -6.10 -8.81 -9.38
N PHE A 227 -6.60 -8.83 -10.61
CA PHE A 227 -5.92 -9.48 -11.73
C PHE A 227 -4.57 -8.82 -12.06
N VAL A 228 -4.32 -7.62 -11.54
CA VAL A 228 -3.09 -6.87 -11.79
C VAL A 228 -2.38 -6.63 -10.47
N MET A 229 -1.12 -7.08 -10.41
CA MET A 229 -0.25 -6.73 -9.30
C MET A 229 0.06 -5.23 -9.38
N SER A 230 -0.37 -4.48 -8.36
CA SER A 230 -0.02 -3.07 -8.26
C SER A 230 1.39 -2.91 -7.70
N ASP A 231 2.19 -2.06 -8.33
CA ASP A 231 3.48 -1.63 -7.77
C ASP A 231 3.31 -0.70 -6.55
N SER A 232 2.08 -0.22 -6.29
CA SER A 232 1.80 0.58 -5.11
C SER A 232 1.73 -0.31 -3.87
N ASN A 233 2.37 0.14 -2.78
CA ASN A 233 2.27 -0.55 -1.51
C ASN A 233 0.84 -0.43 -0.96
N ASN A 234 0.29 -1.53 -0.51
CA ASN A 234 -0.93 -1.53 0.30
C ASN A 234 -0.66 -0.77 1.59
N SER A 235 -1.65 0.00 2.01
CA SER A 235 -1.54 0.79 3.23
C SER A 235 -2.31 0.14 4.37
N LEU A 236 -1.72 0.16 5.55
CA LEU A 236 -2.39 -0.31 6.74
C LEU A 236 -2.10 0.63 7.92
N ILE A 237 -3.10 0.76 8.80
CA ILE A 237 -3.05 1.52 10.04
C ILE A 237 -3.67 0.72 11.16
N ILE A 238 -3.38 1.13 12.39
CA ILE A 238 -4.00 0.57 13.59
C ILE A 238 -4.69 1.70 14.33
N ILE A 239 -5.95 1.51 14.65
CA ILE A 239 -6.75 2.40 15.48
C ILE A 239 -7.42 1.55 16.55
N GLU A 240 -7.11 1.81 17.84
CA GLU A 240 -7.61 1.06 18.97
C GLU A 240 -7.39 -0.46 18.81
N ASP A 241 -8.46 -1.24 18.69
CA ASP A 241 -8.45 -2.68 18.53
C ASP A 241 -8.67 -3.14 17.08
N LEU A 242 -8.58 -2.24 16.12
CA LEU A 242 -8.78 -2.51 14.70
C LEU A 242 -7.47 -2.34 13.91
N VAL A 243 -7.19 -3.30 13.05
CA VAL A 243 -6.26 -3.12 11.93
C VAL A 243 -7.08 -2.79 10.68
N ILE A 244 -6.77 -1.67 10.06
CA ILE A 244 -7.52 -1.14 8.92
C ILE A 244 -6.58 -1.04 7.74
N PHE A 245 -6.98 -1.55 6.60
CA PHE A 245 -6.13 -1.58 5.42
C PHE A 245 -6.90 -1.31 4.13
N SER A 246 -6.18 -0.78 3.14
CA SER A 246 -6.63 -0.70 1.76
C SER A 246 -6.04 -1.85 0.96
N ASN A 247 -6.86 -2.52 0.16
CA ASN A 247 -6.39 -3.51 -0.79
C ASN A 247 -5.97 -2.87 -2.14
N SER A 248 -5.46 -3.68 -3.06
CA SER A 248 -4.97 -3.23 -4.37
C SER A 248 -6.06 -2.68 -5.31
N ILE A 249 -7.32 -2.93 -5.00
CA ILE A 249 -8.49 -2.45 -5.75
C ILE A 249 -9.16 -1.25 -5.07
N GLY A 250 -8.71 -0.87 -3.89
CA GLY A 250 -9.14 0.34 -3.19
C GLY A 250 -10.16 0.15 -2.08
N ASP A 251 -10.63 -1.05 -1.83
CA ASP A 251 -11.54 -1.29 -0.72
C ASP A 251 -10.82 -1.12 0.61
N ILE A 252 -11.52 -0.53 1.56
CA ILE A 252 -11.04 -0.36 2.92
C ILE A 252 -11.71 -1.39 3.80
N THR A 253 -10.91 -2.16 4.52
CA THR A 253 -11.39 -3.21 5.42
C THR A 253 -10.81 -3.01 6.81
N ALA A 254 -11.66 -3.08 7.82
CA ALA A 254 -11.28 -3.08 9.22
C ALA A 254 -11.51 -4.46 9.84
N ILE A 255 -10.50 -4.93 10.54
CA ILE A 255 -10.47 -6.27 11.16
C ILE A 255 -10.13 -6.12 12.64
N ASP A 256 -10.87 -6.83 13.47
CA ASP A 256 -10.58 -6.92 14.89
C ASP A 256 -9.24 -7.65 15.13
N ILE A 257 -8.33 -7.00 15.83
CA ILE A 257 -6.95 -7.47 16.09
C ILE A 257 -6.92 -8.79 16.85
N ALA A 258 -7.87 -8.98 17.76
CA ALA A 258 -7.87 -10.17 18.63
C ALA A 258 -8.34 -11.41 17.87
N THR A 259 -9.43 -11.25 17.11
CA THR A 259 -10.18 -12.38 16.52
C THR A 259 -9.86 -12.62 15.04
N GLY A 260 -9.38 -11.61 14.30
CA GLY A 260 -9.21 -11.68 12.85
C GLY A 260 -10.53 -11.60 12.08
N LEU A 261 -11.63 -11.20 12.73
CA LEU A 261 -12.93 -11.06 12.09
C LEU A 261 -13.14 -9.65 11.54
N ILE A 262 -13.87 -9.55 10.44
CA ILE A 262 -14.26 -8.25 9.87
C ILE A 262 -15.13 -7.49 10.87
N ALA A 263 -14.73 -6.25 11.17
CA ALA A 263 -15.55 -5.29 11.87
C ALA A 263 -16.45 -4.52 10.87
N TRP A 264 -15.86 -4.02 9.79
CA TRP A 264 -16.56 -3.36 8.69
C TRP A 264 -15.73 -3.36 7.41
N GLN A 265 -16.39 -3.13 6.28
CA GLN A 265 -15.76 -2.97 4.98
C GLN A 265 -16.45 -1.85 4.20
N LEU A 266 -15.66 -1.03 3.52
CA LEU A 266 -16.11 0.05 2.67
C LEU A 266 -15.58 -0.17 1.25
N PRO A 267 -16.43 -0.56 0.29
CA PRO A 267 -16.05 -0.58 -1.10
C PRO A 267 -15.95 0.85 -1.64
N THR A 268 -14.82 1.20 -2.24
CA THR A 268 -14.62 2.51 -2.88
C THR A 268 -14.71 2.46 -4.39
N GLN A 269 -15.05 1.29 -4.94
CA GLN A 269 -15.10 1.07 -6.38
C GLN A 269 -16.46 1.43 -6.97
N SER A 270 -16.44 1.88 -8.21
CA SER A 270 -17.62 1.94 -9.06
C SER A 270 -17.89 0.58 -9.71
N ASN A 271 -19.10 0.39 -10.26
CA ASN A 271 -19.57 -0.86 -10.89
C ASN A 271 -18.70 -1.36 -12.08
N ASN A 272 -17.55 -0.77 -12.36
CA ASN A 272 -16.68 -1.09 -13.49
C ASN A 272 -15.31 -1.62 -13.03
N ILE A 273 -15.34 -2.62 -12.18
CA ILE A 273 -14.21 -3.23 -11.47
C ILE A 273 -13.01 -3.56 -12.40
N ILE A 274 -13.28 -4.08 -13.60
CA ILE A 274 -12.23 -4.54 -14.52
C ILE A 274 -11.35 -3.39 -15.04
N ASN A 275 -11.95 -2.27 -15.44
CA ASN A 275 -11.20 -1.13 -15.98
C ASN A 275 -10.51 -0.31 -14.88
N GLU A 276 -11.02 -0.37 -13.66
CA GLU A 276 -10.51 0.38 -12.53
C GLU A 276 -9.34 -0.31 -11.85
N SER A 277 -9.36 -1.64 -11.77
CA SER A 277 -8.30 -2.43 -11.14
C SER A 277 -6.93 -2.26 -11.82
N TYR A 278 -6.90 -1.93 -13.12
CA TYR A 278 -5.65 -1.70 -13.85
C TYR A 278 -4.96 -0.38 -13.49
N ASN A 279 -5.70 0.63 -13.06
CA ASN A 279 -5.20 1.99 -12.90
C ASN A 279 -5.44 2.57 -11.50
N PHE A 280 -6.00 1.80 -10.57
CA PHE A 280 -6.30 2.30 -9.26
C PHE A 280 -5.02 2.59 -8.46
N LYS A 281 -4.93 3.81 -7.93
CA LYS A 281 -3.88 4.21 -7.00
C LYS A 281 -4.53 4.98 -5.86
N ALA A 282 -4.33 4.52 -4.65
CA ALA A 282 -4.71 5.23 -3.45
C ALA A 282 -3.48 5.81 -2.75
N SER A 283 -3.68 6.90 -2.04
CA SER A 283 -2.70 7.38 -1.06
C SER A 283 -2.62 6.40 0.11
N LYS A 284 -1.62 6.58 0.96
CA LYS A 284 -1.61 5.89 2.25
C LYS A 284 -2.82 6.30 3.07
N LEU A 285 -3.35 5.36 3.85
CA LEU A 285 -4.30 5.64 4.91
C LEU A 285 -3.58 6.43 6.00
N VAL A 286 -4.21 7.49 6.47
CA VAL A 286 -3.72 8.31 7.58
C VAL A 286 -4.86 8.50 8.56
N SER A 287 -4.59 8.46 9.85
CA SER A 287 -5.60 8.72 10.87
C SER A 287 -5.07 9.67 11.94
N ASP A 288 -5.95 10.50 12.44
CA ASP A 288 -5.74 11.31 13.65
C ASP A 288 -6.12 10.58 14.94
N GLY A 289 -6.46 9.29 14.83
CA GLY A 289 -6.93 8.44 15.95
C GLY A 289 -8.45 8.33 16.03
N ARG A 290 -9.20 9.15 15.30
CA ARG A 290 -10.66 9.13 15.23
C ARG A 290 -11.15 8.89 13.80
N SER A 291 -10.69 9.72 12.87
CA SER A 291 -11.09 9.66 11.47
C SER A 291 -9.95 9.11 10.62
N ILE A 292 -10.30 8.49 9.50
CA ILE A 292 -9.36 7.94 8.52
C ILE A 292 -9.43 8.80 7.26
N PHE A 293 -8.28 9.19 6.75
CA PHE A 293 -8.17 10.02 5.56
C PHE A 293 -7.37 9.32 4.47
N PHE A 294 -7.85 9.37 3.25
CA PHE A 294 -7.10 8.92 2.08
C PHE A 294 -7.65 9.58 0.80
N SER A 295 -6.88 9.50 -0.27
CA SER A 295 -7.29 9.99 -1.59
C SER A 295 -7.00 8.92 -2.65
N ASN A 296 -7.65 9.02 -3.80
CA ASN A 296 -7.39 8.16 -4.95
C ASN A 296 -6.99 8.97 -6.19
N ASN A 297 -6.59 8.27 -7.24
CA ASN A 297 -6.20 8.89 -8.51
C ASN A 297 -7.38 9.35 -9.38
N LYS A 298 -8.60 9.27 -8.88
CA LYS A 298 -9.81 9.86 -9.48
C LYS A 298 -10.10 11.27 -8.96
N ASN A 299 -9.15 11.88 -8.22
CA ASN A 299 -9.31 13.18 -7.55
C ASN A 299 -10.40 13.15 -6.45
N GLU A 300 -10.61 12.02 -5.83
CA GLU A 300 -11.51 11.87 -4.70
C GLU A 300 -10.71 11.86 -3.40
N PHE A 301 -11.23 12.54 -2.39
CA PHE A 301 -10.71 12.55 -1.03
C PHE A 301 -11.78 12.02 -0.09
N TYR A 302 -11.41 11.07 0.74
CA TYR A 302 -12.29 10.40 1.68
C TYR A 302 -11.93 10.76 3.11
N SER A 303 -12.96 10.96 3.92
CA SER A 303 -12.90 11.00 5.38
C SER A 303 -13.92 10.02 5.91
N ILE A 304 -13.49 9.12 6.77
CA ILE A 304 -14.31 8.08 7.41
C ILE A 304 -14.15 8.28 8.92
N ASP A 305 -15.26 8.48 9.62
CA ASP A 305 -15.32 8.59 11.08
C ASP A 305 -15.59 7.25 11.72
#